data_95eba558a5c8f10faa12c54850a4aa0f
#
_entry.id   95eba558a5c8f10faa12c54850a4aa0f
#
_cell.length_a   1.000
_cell.length_b   1.000
_cell.length_c   1.000
_cell.angle_alpha   90.00
_cell.angle_beta   90.00
_cell.angle_gamma   90.00
#
_symmetry.space_group_name_H-M   'P 1'
#
loop_
_entity.id
_entity.type
_entity.pdbx_description
1 polymer ?
#
loop_
_entity_poly.entity_id
_entity_poly.type
_entity_poly.pdbx_seq_one_letter_code
_entity_poly.pdbx_strand_id
1 'polypeptide(L)'
;MKRSFTAVIALVLTLMISSCGTVPLGKAGRQGEGVLSAVRDLTGAYEQRTLDAFMDKLSTAYPDREVFGKSVEKIFSTYQSIHIKVHYTKIFVMVQEKGNIKATFTWEGEWRTTGGKIVKDGARVTLVFDPGTYKLLAIDGKNLFLPSESPAPARQ
;
A
#
# COMPACT_ATOMS: atom_id res chain seq x y z
N MET A 1 -33.69 -52.33 -14.20
CA MET A 1 -33.13 -51.25 -15.02
C MET A 1 -33.19 -49.84 -14.41
N LYS A 2 -33.81 -49.60 -13.24
CA LYS A 2 -33.89 -48.24 -12.61
C LYS A 2 -32.67 -47.86 -11.74
N ARG A 3 -31.87 -48.82 -11.25
CA ARG A 3 -30.73 -48.54 -10.37
C ARG A 3 -29.45 -48.01 -11.07
N SER A 4 -29.27 -48.31 -12.36
CA SER A 4 -28.08 -47.85 -13.13
C SER A 4 -28.16 -46.39 -13.54
N PHE A 5 -29.36 -45.83 -13.69
CA PHE A 5 -29.55 -44.44 -14.15
C PHE A 5 -29.22 -43.43 -13.04
N THR A 6 -29.50 -43.79 -11.78
CA THR A 6 -29.22 -42.92 -10.60
C THR A 6 -27.71 -42.80 -10.34
N ALA A 7 -26.96 -43.88 -10.59
CA ALA A 7 -25.51 -43.89 -10.40
C ALA A 7 -24.77 -42.99 -11.44
N VAL A 8 -25.26 -42.96 -12.67
CA VAL A 8 -24.66 -42.14 -13.74
C VAL A 8 -24.92 -40.64 -13.49
N ILE A 9 -26.10 -40.28 -12.99
CA ILE A 9 -26.43 -38.86 -12.68
C ILE A 9 -25.59 -38.37 -11.50
N ALA A 10 -25.36 -39.21 -10.46
CA ALA A 10 -24.50 -38.85 -9.33
C ALA A 10 -23.03 -38.65 -9.74
N LEU A 11 -22.53 -39.45 -10.70
CA LEU A 11 -21.15 -39.33 -11.19
C LEU A 11 -20.95 -38.05 -12.03
N VAL A 12 -21.94 -37.65 -12.82
CA VAL A 12 -21.88 -36.42 -13.65
C VAL A 12 -21.97 -35.18 -12.78
N LEU A 13 -22.74 -35.20 -11.69
CA LEU A 13 -22.86 -34.07 -10.78
C LEU A 13 -21.58 -33.82 -9.97
N THR A 14 -20.83 -34.87 -9.62
CA THR A 14 -19.54 -34.74 -8.90
C THR A 14 -18.41 -34.19 -9.77
N LEU A 15 -18.46 -34.37 -11.10
CA LEU A 15 -17.48 -33.82 -12.04
C LEU A 15 -17.65 -32.32 -12.31
N MET A 16 -18.83 -31.74 -12.04
CA MET A 16 -19.10 -30.32 -12.25
C MET A 16 -18.59 -29.40 -11.14
N ILE A 17 -18.23 -29.94 -9.95
CA ILE A 17 -17.83 -29.12 -8.78
C ILE A 17 -16.30 -28.87 -8.76
N SER A 18 -15.53 -29.57 -9.59
CA SER A 18 -14.05 -29.46 -9.59
C SER A 18 -13.48 -28.36 -10.47
N SER A 19 -14.29 -27.50 -11.07
CA SER A 19 -13.85 -26.44 -12.02
C SER A 19 -13.91 -25.02 -11.43
N CYS A 20 -13.69 -24.84 -10.12
CA CYS A 20 -13.18 -23.56 -9.63
C CYS A 20 -11.66 -23.52 -9.86
N GLY A 21 -11.24 -23.56 -11.11
CA GLY A 21 -9.90 -23.25 -11.49
C GLY A 21 -9.62 -21.79 -11.18
N THR A 22 -8.79 -21.53 -10.16
CA THR A 22 -8.17 -20.22 -9.99
C THR A 22 -7.40 -19.93 -11.27
N VAL A 23 -7.93 -19.06 -12.12
CA VAL A 23 -7.22 -18.60 -13.31
C VAL A 23 -5.92 -17.96 -12.83
N PRO A 24 -4.74 -18.48 -13.20
CA PRO A 24 -3.49 -17.89 -12.73
C PRO A 24 -3.42 -16.45 -13.24
N LEU A 25 -3.28 -15.50 -12.32
CA LEU A 25 -3.11 -14.10 -12.65
C LEU A 25 -1.97 -13.94 -13.64
N GLY A 26 -2.24 -13.27 -14.76
CA GLY A 26 -1.21 -12.90 -15.73
C GLY A 26 -0.12 -12.03 -15.04
N LYS A 27 1.01 -11.80 -15.74
CA LYS A 27 2.13 -10.99 -15.21
C LYS A 27 1.67 -9.64 -14.63
N ALA A 28 0.77 -8.96 -15.34
CA ALA A 28 0.21 -7.67 -14.89
C ALA A 28 -0.62 -7.79 -13.60
N GLY A 29 -1.39 -8.86 -13.45
CA GLY A 29 -2.16 -9.11 -12.23
C GLY A 29 -1.26 -9.33 -11.01
N ARG A 30 -0.21 -10.14 -11.14
CA ARG A 30 0.78 -10.36 -10.06
C ARG A 30 1.51 -9.08 -9.68
N GLN A 31 1.86 -8.24 -10.66
CA GLN A 31 2.48 -6.95 -10.40
C GLN A 31 1.53 -6.00 -9.68
N GLY A 32 0.25 -6.00 -10.03
CA GLY A 32 -0.77 -5.23 -9.34
C GLY A 32 -0.91 -5.64 -7.86
N GLU A 33 -1.00 -6.95 -7.59
CA GLU A 33 -1.05 -7.46 -6.21
C GLU A 33 0.22 -7.12 -5.41
N GLY A 34 1.40 -7.26 -6.02
CA GLY A 34 2.67 -6.91 -5.37
C GLY A 34 2.71 -5.44 -4.96
N VAL A 35 2.25 -4.53 -5.82
CA VAL A 35 2.18 -3.10 -5.51
C VAL A 35 1.14 -2.80 -4.43
N LEU A 36 -0.05 -3.43 -4.48
CA LEU A 36 -1.06 -3.24 -3.43
C LEU A 36 -0.56 -3.71 -2.06
N SER A 37 0.18 -4.83 -2.02
CA SER A 37 0.85 -5.30 -0.81
C SER A 37 1.91 -4.29 -0.34
N ALA A 38 2.76 -3.79 -1.24
CA ALA A 38 3.79 -2.82 -0.91
C ALA A 38 3.22 -1.52 -0.35
N VAL A 39 2.12 -1.00 -0.91
CA VAL A 39 1.43 0.18 -0.38
C VAL A 39 0.91 -0.08 1.03
N ARG A 40 0.29 -1.25 1.26
CA ARG A 40 -0.22 -1.64 2.59
C ARG A 40 0.88 -1.78 3.62
N ASP A 41 1.98 -2.45 3.26
CA ASP A 41 3.12 -2.66 4.14
C ASP A 41 3.82 -1.35 4.49
N LEU A 42 3.95 -0.44 3.51
CA LEU A 42 4.55 0.87 3.69
C LEU A 42 3.70 1.75 4.62
N THR A 43 2.39 1.83 4.39
CA THR A 43 1.48 2.60 5.25
C THR A 43 1.38 1.98 6.64
N GLY A 44 1.35 0.65 6.76
CA GLY A 44 1.32 -0.05 8.05
C GLY A 44 2.58 0.20 8.88
N ALA A 45 3.78 0.14 8.29
CA ALA A 45 5.03 0.46 8.99
C ALA A 45 5.06 1.93 9.47
N TYR A 46 4.52 2.85 8.67
CA TYR A 46 4.40 4.25 9.02
C TYR A 46 3.41 4.48 10.18
N GLU A 47 2.23 3.85 10.16
CA GLU A 47 1.24 3.94 11.25
C GLU A 47 1.78 3.36 12.56
N GLN A 48 2.55 2.27 12.49
CA GLN A 48 3.23 1.66 13.64
C GLN A 48 4.40 2.50 14.16
N ARG A 49 4.79 3.55 13.45
CA ARG A 49 5.89 4.47 13.76
C ARG A 49 7.23 3.74 13.96
N THR A 50 7.46 2.69 13.20
CA THR A 50 8.70 1.91 13.23
C THR A 50 9.60 2.39 12.10
N LEU A 51 10.56 3.29 12.42
CA LEU A 51 11.40 3.95 11.44
C LEU A 51 12.17 2.96 10.57
N ASP A 52 12.83 1.98 11.16
CA ASP A 52 13.63 1.00 10.43
C ASP A 52 12.75 0.20 9.47
N ALA A 53 11.60 -0.30 9.94
CA ALA A 53 10.66 -1.06 9.11
C ALA A 53 10.11 -0.20 7.95
N PHE A 54 9.85 1.09 8.19
CA PHE A 54 9.42 2.02 7.15
C PHE A 54 10.55 2.28 6.14
N MET A 55 11.75 2.58 6.62
CA MET A 55 12.92 2.85 5.77
C MET A 55 13.33 1.64 4.94
N ASP A 56 13.13 0.43 5.41
CA ASP A 56 13.36 -0.80 4.64
C ASP A 56 12.44 -0.95 3.42
N LYS A 57 11.29 -0.30 3.42
CA LYS A 57 10.37 -0.28 2.27
C LYS A 57 10.80 0.72 1.18
N LEU A 58 11.76 1.59 1.47
CA LEU A 58 12.31 2.52 0.51
C LEU A 58 13.50 1.89 -0.21
N SER A 59 13.60 2.13 -1.51
CA SER A 59 14.80 1.79 -2.29
C SER A 59 16.02 2.58 -1.80
N THR A 60 17.20 2.02 -1.96
CA THR A 60 18.46 2.76 -1.77
C THR A 60 18.61 3.92 -2.76
N ALA A 61 17.91 3.85 -3.90
CA ALA A 61 17.85 4.89 -4.92
C ALA A 61 16.76 5.95 -4.67
N TYR A 62 16.05 5.89 -3.51
CA TYR A 62 15.06 6.93 -3.16
C TYR A 62 15.76 8.29 -2.97
N PRO A 63 15.28 9.37 -3.62
CA PRO A 63 15.90 10.69 -3.51
C PRO A 63 15.96 11.18 -2.06
N ASP A 64 17.11 11.74 -1.67
CA ASP A 64 17.33 12.33 -0.34
C ASP A 64 16.86 11.43 0.82
N ARG A 65 17.06 10.10 0.68
CA ARG A 65 16.56 9.07 1.60
C ARG A 65 16.85 9.38 3.07
N GLU A 66 18.05 9.90 3.39
CA GLU A 66 18.42 10.24 4.77
C GLU A 66 17.65 11.46 5.29
N VAL A 67 17.49 12.49 4.48
CA VAL A 67 16.74 13.71 4.84
C VAL A 67 15.28 13.38 5.04
N PHE A 68 14.75 12.53 4.16
CA PHE A 68 13.38 12.03 4.29
C PHE A 68 13.20 11.21 5.56
N GLY A 69 14.14 10.31 5.88
CA GLY A 69 14.13 9.52 7.12
C GLY A 69 14.10 10.38 8.38
N LYS A 70 14.94 11.42 8.45
CA LYS A 70 14.93 12.40 9.56
C LYS A 70 13.58 13.14 9.68
N SER A 71 12.96 13.46 8.53
CA SER A 71 11.65 14.10 8.52
C SER A 71 10.56 13.17 9.08
N VAL A 72 10.59 11.89 8.68
CA VAL A 72 9.67 10.86 9.19
C VAL A 72 9.90 10.61 10.69
N GLU A 73 11.15 10.53 11.14
CA GLU A 73 11.50 10.38 12.56
C GLU A 73 10.92 11.53 13.41
N LYS A 74 11.03 12.77 12.88
CA LYS A 74 10.41 13.94 13.52
C LYS A 74 8.89 13.80 13.61
N ILE A 75 8.23 13.28 12.58
CA ILE A 75 6.79 13.02 12.62
C ILE A 75 6.48 11.97 13.69
N PHE A 76 7.22 10.88 13.77
CA PHE A 76 7.02 9.83 14.77
C PHE A 76 7.22 10.32 16.21
N SER A 77 8.14 11.25 16.45
CA SER A 77 8.33 11.88 17.75
C SER A 77 7.24 12.90 18.10
N THR A 78 6.65 13.54 17.10
CA THR A 78 5.66 14.61 17.28
C THR A 78 4.25 14.08 17.52
N TYR A 79 3.88 13.00 16.82
CA TYR A 79 2.53 12.46 16.84
C TYR A 79 2.43 11.14 17.59
N GLN A 80 1.49 11.05 18.52
CA GLN A 80 1.21 9.87 19.32
C GLN A 80 0.56 8.76 18.51
N SER A 81 -0.31 9.11 17.58
CA SER A 81 -0.94 8.17 16.66
C SER A 81 -1.03 8.74 15.25
N ILE A 82 -0.91 7.86 14.29
CA ILE A 82 -1.00 8.16 12.86
C ILE A 82 -1.94 7.15 12.24
N HIS A 83 -2.85 7.63 11.39
CA HIS A 83 -3.76 6.78 10.66
C HIS A 83 -3.84 7.23 9.20
N ILE A 84 -3.56 6.31 8.27
CA ILE A 84 -3.57 6.56 6.82
C ILE A 84 -4.60 5.66 6.15
N LYS A 85 -5.62 6.28 5.60
CA LYS A 85 -6.63 5.59 4.82
C LYS A 85 -6.35 5.73 3.33
N VAL A 86 -6.08 4.60 2.68
CA VAL A 86 -5.90 4.52 1.22
C VAL A 86 -7.20 4.06 0.58
N HIS A 87 -7.67 4.77 -0.43
CA HIS A 87 -8.88 4.42 -1.18
C HIS A 87 -8.54 3.42 -2.31
N TYR A 88 -8.42 2.15 -1.97
CA TYR A 88 -8.02 1.06 -2.88
C TYR A 88 -8.95 0.81 -4.06
N THR A 89 -10.23 1.20 -3.96
CA THR A 89 -11.22 1.04 -5.05
C THR A 89 -10.92 1.93 -6.26
N LYS A 90 -10.03 2.90 -6.11
CA LYS A 90 -9.63 3.86 -7.17
C LYS A 90 -8.11 3.88 -7.37
N ILE A 91 -7.44 2.73 -7.20
CA ILE A 91 -6.01 2.64 -7.43
C ILE A 91 -5.76 2.29 -8.91
N PHE A 92 -4.92 3.07 -9.55
CA PHE A 92 -4.45 2.82 -10.91
C PHE A 92 -3.01 2.32 -10.86
N VAL A 93 -2.76 1.14 -11.39
CA VAL A 93 -1.43 0.56 -11.50
C VAL A 93 -1.00 0.59 -12.95
N MET A 94 0.14 1.22 -13.23
CA MET A 94 0.73 1.33 -14.56
C MET A 94 2.17 0.83 -14.53
N VAL A 95 2.49 -0.08 -15.43
CA VAL A 95 3.87 -0.52 -15.68
C VAL A 95 4.46 0.33 -16.80
N GLN A 96 5.56 1.01 -16.52
CA GLN A 96 6.25 1.86 -17.49
C GLN A 96 7.19 1.03 -18.39
N GLU A 97 7.56 1.56 -19.56
CA GLU A 97 8.50 0.93 -20.49
C GLU A 97 9.86 0.62 -19.84
N LYS A 98 10.33 1.46 -18.91
CA LYS A 98 11.57 1.24 -18.13
C LYS A 98 11.39 0.23 -16.97
N GLY A 99 10.22 -0.41 -16.88
CA GLY A 99 9.94 -1.43 -15.88
C GLY A 99 9.38 -0.92 -14.55
N ASN A 100 9.52 0.36 -14.19
CA ASN A 100 8.99 0.88 -12.93
C ASN A 100 7.46 0.79 -12.89
N ILE A 101 6.90 0.56 -11.70
CA ILE A 101 5.45 0.45 -11.51
C ILE A 101 4.96 1.69 -10.78
N LYS A 102 3.96 2.36 -11.36
CA LYS A 102 3.28 3.51 -10.76
C LYS A 102 1.95 3.08 -10.17
N ALA A 103 1.69 3.45 -8.91
CA ALA A 103 0.40 3.31 -8.26
C ALA A 103 -0.15 4.68 -7.90
N THR A 104 -1.26 5.06 -8.53
CA THR A 104 -1.94 6.35 -8.27
C THR A 104 -3.23 6.10 -7.52
N PHE A 105 -3.41 6.79 -6.39
CA PHE A 105 -4.59 6.66 -5.53
C PHE A 105 -4.88 7.94 -4.75
N THR A 106 -6.04 7.98 -4.12
CA THR A 106 -6.40 9.02 -3.14
C THR A 106 -6.18 8.48 -1.73
N TRP A 107 -5.69 9.31 -0.85
CA TRP A 107 -5.47 8.99 0.56
C TRP A 107 -6.03 10.07 1.47
N GLU A 108 -6.31 9.70 2.71
CA GLU A 108 -6.64 10.57 3.84
C GLU A 108 -5.76 10.18 5.01
N GLY A 109 -5.24 11.15 5.74
CA GLY A 109 -4.39 10.93 6.91
C GLY A 109 -4.88 11.72 8.12
N GLU A 110 -4.74 11.12 9.28
CA GLU A 110 -4.99 11.74 10.57
C GLU A 110 -3.78 11.53 11.48
N TRP A 111 -3.20 12.62 11.98
CA TRP A 111 -2.09 12.64 12.91
C TRP A 111 -2.53 13.27 14.21
N ARG A 112 -2.35 12.60 15.33
CA ARG A 112 -2.77 13.07 16.64
C ARG A 112 -1.55 13.28 17.54
N THR A 113 -1.39 14.47 18.09
CA THR A 113 -0.34 14.79 19.06
C THR A 113 -0.71 14.26 20.46
N THR A 114 0.29 14.17 21.34
CA THR A 114 0.08 13.82 22.77
C THR A 114 -0.89 14.78 23.47
N GLY A 115 -0.92 16.06 23.07
CA GLY A 115 -1.87 17.05 23.58
C GLY A 115 -3.29 16.98 22.96
N GLY A 116 -3.59 15.94 22.15
CA GLY A 116 -4.91 15.71 21.55
C GLY A 116 -5.20 16.54 20.30
N LYS A 117 -4.28 17.41 19.84
CA LYS A 117 -4.45 18.13 18.57
C LYS A 117 -4.44 17.12 17.42
N ILE A 118 -5.42 17.25 16.53
CA ILE A 118 -5.55 16.41 15.33
C ILE A 118 -5.19 17.25 14.11
N VAL A 119 -4.29 16.73 13.27
CA VAL A 119 -4.01 17.25 11.93
C VAL A 119 -4.61 16.28 10.94
N LYS A 120 -5.41 16.77 10.00
CA LYS A 120 -5.98 15.98 8.90
C LYS A 120 -5.45 16.49 7.59
N ASP A 121 -5.13 15.56 6.71
CA ASP A 121 -4.62 15.87 5.40
C ASP A 121 -5.08 14.79 4.40
N GLY A 122 -5.01 15.09 3.13
CA GLY A 122 -5.39 14.14 2.10
C GLY A 122 -5.17 14.72 0.71
N ALA A 123 -4.94 13.85 -0.23
CA ALA A 123 -4.75 14.22 -1.62
C ALA A 123 -4.74 12.99 -2.54
N ARG A 124 -4.54 13.24 -3.81
CA ARG A 124 -4.12 12.24 -4.78
C ARG A 124 -2.59 12.19 -4.81
N VAL A 125 -2.05 10.97 -4.84
CA VAL A 125 -0.61 10.70 -4.89
C VAL A 125 -0.30 9.61 -5.91
N THR A 126 0.90 9.64 -6.47
CA THR A 126 1.45 8.54 -7.26
C THR A 126 2.74 8.06 -6.60
N LEU A 127 2.75 6.79 -6.21
CA LEU A 127 3.94 6.10 -5.72
C LEU A 127 4.60 5.34 -6.86
N VAL A 128 5.92 5.45 -6.96
CA VAL A 128 6.73 4.75 -7.97
C VAL A 128 7.51 3.64 -7.28
N PHE A 129 7.38 2.40 -7.76
CA PHE A 129 7.99 1.22 -7.19
C PHE A 129 8.97 0.55 -8.15
N ASP A 130 10.00 -0.06 -7.57
CA ASP A 130 10.89 -0.99 -8.27
C ASP A 130 10.13 -2.28 -8.61
N PRO A 131 10.20 -2.78 -9.85
CA PRO A 131 9.39 -3.93 -10.29
C PRO A 131 9.85 -5.27 -9.72
N GLY A 132 11.10 -5.37 -9.26
CA GLY A 132 11.68 -6.60 -8.73
C GLY A 132 11.52 -6.73 -7.22
N THR A 133 11.65 -5.62 -6.50
CA THR A 133 11.66 -5.59 -5.03
C THR A 133 10.40 -4.96 -4.43
N TYR A 134 9.60 -4.26 -5.22
CA TYR A 134 8.46 -3.43 -4.79
C TYR A 134 8.85 -2.37 -3.75
N LYS A 135 10.12 -1.97 -3.69
CA LYS A 135 10.56 -0.87 -2.84
C LYS A 135 10.20 0.47 -3.48
N LEU A 136 9.84 1.43 -2.64
CA LEU A 136 9.46 2.78 -3.08
C LEU A 136 10.68 3.51 -3.66
N LEU A 137 10.55 3.99 -4.89
CA LEU A 137 11.56 4.76 -5.62
C LEU A 137 11.29 6.27 -5.57
N ALA A 138 10.03 6.68 -5.62
CA ALA A 138 9.65 8.10 -5.61
C ALA A 138 8.19 8.29 -5.20
N ILE A 139 7.87 9.50 -4.78
CA ILE A 139 6.52 9.98 -4.51
C ILE A 139 6.28 11.20 -5.40
N ASP A 140 5.28 11.13 -6.26
CA ASP A 140 4.83 12.23 -7.09
C ASP A 140 3.51 12.79 -6.54
N GLY A 141 3.45 14.11 -6.33
CA GLY A 141 2.32 14.79 -5.72
C GLY A 141 2.51 15.01 -4.23
N LYS A 142 1.40 15.18 -3.50
CA LYS A 142 1.45 15.46 -2.07
C LYS A 142 1.88 14.24 -1.28
N ASN A 143 2.97 14.39 -0.51
CA ASN A 143 3.56 13.29 0.23
C ASN A 143 2.67 12.90 1.42
N LEU A 144 2.17 11.66 1.40
CA LEU A 144 1.26 11.12 2.44
C LEU A 144 1.97 10.86 3.79
N PHE A 145 3.29 10.91 3.83
CA PHE A 145 4.09 10.70 5.05
C PHE A 145 4.54 12.01 5.71
N LEU A 146 4.26 13.16 5.08
CA LEU A 146 4.63 14.47 5.59
C LEU A 146 3.39 15.38 5.58
N PRO A 147 2.64 15.48 6.70
CA PRO A 147 1.45 16.34 6.77
C PRO A 147 1.82 17.80 6.55
N SER A 148 0.95 18.56 5.86
CA SER A 148 1.19 19.96 5.48
C SER A 148 1.31 20.92 6.67
N GLU A 149 0.72 20.57 7.81
CA GLU A 149 0.87 21.31 9.06
C GLU A 149 1.71 20.49 10.04
N SER A 150 3.02 20.79 10.11
CA SER A 150 3.80 20.40 11.27
C SER A 150 3.36 21.29 12.43
N PRO A 151 2.94 20.76 13.59
CA PRO A 151 2.64 21.62 14.75
C PRO A 151 3.87 22.46 15.04
N ALA A 152 3.67 23.78 15.21
CA ALA A 152 4.73 24.66 15.69
C ALA A 152 5.32 24.08 17.00
N PRO A 153 6.64 24.14 17.20
CA PRO A 153 7.25 23.69 18.43
C PRO A 153 6.56 24.39 19.60
N ALA A 154 6.14 23.60 20.61
CA ALA A 154 5.59 24.15 21.83
C ALA A 154 6.62 25.15 22.39
N ARG A 155 6.23 26.44 22.49
CA ARG A 155 7.06 27.44 23.17
C ARG A 155 7.16 26.99 24.64
N GLN A 156 8.36 26.61 25.04
CA GLN A 156 8.71 26.40 26.43
C GLN A 156 8.74 27.74 27.16
#